data_7530b72e573737e3b6e8eac45ae87084
#
_entry.id   7530b72e573737e3b6e8eac45ae87084
#
_cell.length_a   1.000
_cell.length_b   1.000
_cell.length_c   1.000
_cell.angle_alpha   90.00
_cell.angle_beta   90.00
_cell.angle_gamma   90.00
#
_symmetry.space_group_name_H-M   'P 1'
#
loop_
_entity.id
_entity.type
_entity.pdbx_description
1 polymer ?
#
loop_
_entity_poly.entity_id
_entity_poly.type
_entity_poly.pdbx_seq_one_letter_code
_entity_poly.pdbx_strand_id
1 'polypeptide(L)'
;MTIARLALAIGFATMLAAPLRAEQWVSSYTTHDYAKCRKDKGNGDPVSVHRCPGKAGITVVWTAGDDSSAVEFGTKAAQETISDKASFFEAGRTIEWRGPKGGRPQAAILRYATGARVGKLDGSRLVIYRLAPDGSSCIIGSVDARKPDANAAARRLADEKAAGFRCGQDTRSED
;
A
#
# COMPACT_ATOMS: atom_id res chain seq x y z
N MET A 1 54.04 -16.85 58.30
CA MET A 1 53.71 -16.86 56.87
C MET A 1 52.21 -16.75 56.77
N THR A 2 51.72 -15.55 56.43
CA THR A 2 50.26 -15.23 56.36
C THR A 2 49.88 -15.07 54.89
N ILE A 3 49.04 -15.95 54.36
CA ILE A 3 48.59 -15.94 52.96
C ILE A 3 47.33 -15.10 52.87
N ALA A 4 47.42 -13.92 52.22
CA ALA A 4 46.27 -13.07 51.92
C ALA A 4 45.53 -13.65 50.71
N ARG A 5 44.22 -13.97 50.86
CA ARG A 5 43.32 -14.37 49.76
C ARG A 5 42.70 -13.12 49.17
N LEU A 6 43.04 -12.85 47.92
CA LEU A 6 42.44 -11.80 47.11
C LEU A 6 41.11 -12.35 46.52
N ALA A 7 39.98 -11.82 46.91
CA ALA A 7 38.68 -12.15 46.32
C ALA A 7 38.39 -11.21 45.11
N LEU A 8 38.32 -11.79 43.91
CA LEU A 8 38.00 -11.09 42.67
C LEU A 8 36.46 -11.06 42.51
N ALA A 9 35.85 -9.91 42.70
CA ALA A 9 34.42 -9.72 42.47
C ALA A 9 34.16 -9.46 40.99
N ILE A 10 33.58 -10.44 40.29
CA ILE A 10 33.13 -10.29 38.89
C ILE A 10 31.74 -9.65 38.90
N GLY A 11 31.67 -8.36 38.58
CA GLY A 11 30.43 -7.64 38.42
C GLY A 11 29.74 -8.04 37.09
N PHE A 12 28.60 -8.72 37.15
CA PHE A 12 27.73 -9.02 36.03
C PHE A 12 26.96 -7.73 35.69
N ALA A 13 27.33 -7.04 34.59
CA ALA A 13 26.52 -5.94 34.04
C ALA A 13 25.34 -6.54 33.28
N THR A 14 24.14 -6.52 33.84
CA THR A 14 22.89 -6.84 33.14
C THR A 14 22.54 -5.72 32.19
N MET A 15 22.79 -5.92 30.88
CA MET A 15 22.26 -5.06 29.83
C MET A 15 20.74 -5.25 29.76
N LEU A 16 19.98 -4.28 30.28
CA LEU A 16 18.56 -4.15 30.06
C LEU A 16 18.33 -3.81 28.57
N ALA A 17 17.99 -4.79 27.76
CA ALA A 17 17.51 -4.56 26.40
C ALA A 17 16.14 -3.85 26.48
N ALA A 18 16.08 -2.56 26.13
CA ALA A 18 14.82 -1.86 25.98
C ALA A 18 13.98 -2.57 24.91
N PRO A 19 12.67 -2.84 25.14
CA PRO A 19 11.82 -3.42 24.12
C PRO A 19 11.77 -2.47 22.92
N LEU A 20 12.16 -2.96 21.74
CA LEU A 20 11.94 -2.28 20.47
C LEU A 20 10.42 -2.10 20.32
N ARG A 21 9.97 -0.87 20.52
CA ARG A 21 8.57 -0.52 20.34
C ARG A 21 8.30 -0.60 18.83
N ALA A 22 7.51 -1.58 18.41
CA ALA A 22 7.06 -1.68 17.03
C ALA A 22 6.41 -0.34 16.63
N GLU A 23 6.86 0.24 15.54
CA GLU A 23 6.35 1.52 15.04
C GLU A 23 4.87 1.37 14.69
N GLN A 24 4.01 2.15 15.36
CA GLN A 24 2.57 2.05 15.17
C GLN A 24 2.16 2.73 13.86
N TRP A 25 1.70 1.94 12.89
CA TRP A 25 1.14 2.46 11.66
C TRP A 25 -0.28 2.99 11.86
N VAL A 26 -0.57 4.11 11.24
CA VAL A 26 -1.86 4.79 11.31
C VAL A 26 -2.46 4.98 9.92
N SER A 27 -3.79 5.04 9.86
CA SER A 27 -4.52 5.35 8.63
C SER A 27 -4.82 6.85 8.55
N SER A 28 -4.77 7.36 7.33
CA SER A 28 -5.34 8.64 6.95
C SER A 28 -5.96 8.53 5.56
N TYR A 29 -6.86 9.42 5.20
CA TYR A 29 -7.68 9.27 4.00
C TYR A 29 -7.63 10.50 3.12
N THR A 30 -7.70 10.29 1.80
CA THR A 30 -8.01 11.33 0.83
C THR A 30 -9.10 10.85 -0.11
N THR A 31 -9.95 11.76 -0.57
CA THR A 31 -10.97 11.48 -1.58
C THR A 31 -10.64 12.26 -2.83
N HIS A 32 -10.68 11.60 -3.98
CA HIS A 32 -10.32 12.16 -5.27
C HIS A 32 -11.52 12.21 -6.20
N ASP A 33 -11.68 13.33 -6.88
CA ASP A 33 -12.49 13.46 -8.09
C ASP A 33 -11.53 13.43 -9.27
N TYR A 34 -11.23 12.23 -9.76
CA TYR A 34 -10.21 12.02 -10.78
C TYR A 34 -10.44 12.86 -12.05
N ALA A 35 -11.70 13.06 -12.42
CA ALA A 35 -12.05 13.86 -13.60
C ALA A 35 -11.61 15.33 -13.50
N LYS A 36 -11.44 15.86 -12.28
CA LYS A 36 -10.97 17.22 -12.02
C LYS A 36 -9.45 17.33 -11.92
N CYS A 37 -8.74 16.22 -11.91
CA CYS A 37 -7.30 16.22 -11.87
C CYS A 37 -6.69 16.61 -13.23
N ARG A 38 -5.42 16.97 -13.24
CA ARG A 38 -4.72 17.31 -14.47
C ARG A 38 -4.71 16.14 -15.43
N LYS A 39 -5.36 16.28 -16.57
CA LYS A 39 -5.35 15.28 -17.64
C LYS A 39 -4.03 15.36 -18.40
N ASP A 40 -3.39 14.23 -18.64
CA ASP A 40 -2.24 14.15 -19.54
C ASP A 40 -2.69 14.36 -20.98
N LYS A 41 -1.80 14.94 -21.80
CA LYS A 41 -2.07 15.08 -23.23
C LYS A 41 -2.05 13.68 -23.84
N GLY A 42 -3.18 13.24 -24.37
CA GLY A 42 -3.28 11.93 -25.03
C GLY A 42 -2.52 11.91 -26.35
N ASN A 43 -2.03 10.75 -26.70
CA ASN A 43 -1.37 10.45 -27.98
C ASN A 43 -2.34 9.78 -28.99
N GLY A 44 -3.65 9.98 -28.80
CA GLY A 44 -4.69 9.33 -29.62
C GLY A 44 -5.21 8.00 -29.05
N ASP A 45 -4.66 7.53 -27.92
CA ASP A 45 -5.16 6.35 -27.23
C ASP A 45 -6.56 6.59 -26.64
N PRO A 46 -7.45 5.59 -26.65
CA PRO A 46 -8.78 5.67 -26.03
C PRO A 46 -8.70 5.77 -24.49
N VAL A 47 -7.52 5.65 -23.91
CA VAL A 47 -7.28 5.66 -22.47
C VAL A 47 -7.05 7.10 -21.97
N SER A 48 -7.80 7.50 -20.95
CA SER A 48 -7.61 8.77 -20.25
C SER A 48 -6.70 8.60 -19.05
N VAL A 49 -5.69 9.46 -18.92
CA VAL A 49 -4.76 9.49 -17.78
C VAL A 49 -4.88 10.81 -17.04
N HIS A 50 -5.13 10.75 -15.74
CA HIS A 50 -5.24 11.91 -14.87
C HIS A 50 -4.27 11.83 -13.70
N ARG A 51 -3.62 12.95 -13.37
CA ARG A 51 -2.65 13.04 -12.26
C ARG A 51 -3.18 13.95 -11.17
N CYS A 52 -3.41 13.35 -10.01
CA CYS A 52 -3.91 14.03 -8.83
C CYS A 52 -2.80 14.20 -7.78
N PRO A 53 -2.82 15.26 -6.98
CA PRO A 53 -1.98 15.34 -5.81
C PRO A 53 -2.49 14.36 -4.75
N GLY A 54 -1.61 13.52 -4.24
CA GLY A 54 -1.89 12.63 -3.12
C GLY A 54 -1.21 13.10 -1.84
N LYS A 55 -1.20 12.24 -0.81
CA LYS A 55 -0.60 12.56 0.48
C LYS A 55 0.92 12.59 0.41
N ALA A 56 1.54 13.52 1.15
CA ALA A 56 3.00 13.68 1.27
C ALA A 56 3.72 13.78 -0.10
N GLY A 57 3.11 14.46 -1.07
CA GLY A 57 3.68 14.65 -2.41
C GLY A 57 3.66 13.41 -3.30
N ILE A 58 3.00 12.33 -2.90
CA ILE A 58 2.83 11.14 -3.74
C ILE A 58 1.80 11.46 -4.83
N THR A 59 2.19 11.32 -6.08
CA THR A 59 1.25 11.47 -7.21
C THR A 59 0.31 10.29 -7.28
N VAL A 60 -0.98 10.53 -7.46
CA VAL A 60 -2.00 9.52 -7.75
C VAL A 60 -2.28 9.59 -9.24
N VAL A 61 -2.02 8.53 -9.97
CA VAL A 61 -2.25 8.41 -11.42
C VAL A 61 -3.48 7.55 -11.62
N TRP A 62 -4.54 8.15 -12.12
CA TRP A 62 -5.76 7.42 -12.48
C TRP A 62 -5.81 7.24 -14.00
N THR A 63 -6.00 6.01 -14.40
CA THR A 63 -6.10 5.60 -15.80
C THR A 63 -7.45 4.97 -16.04
N ALA A 64 -8.18 5.41 -17.08
CA ALA A 64 -9.48 4.87 -17.44
C ALA A 64 -9.58 4.60 -18.94
N GLY A 65 -10.03 3.42 -19.28
CA GLY A 65 -10.51 3.00 -20.59
C GLY A 65 -12.03 2.85 -20.58
N ASP A 66 -12.56 2.17 -21.61
CA ASP A 66 -14.03 2.03 -21.80
C ASP A 66 -14.70 1.27 -20.64
N ASP A 67 -14.08 0.22 -20.15
CA ASP A 67 -14.70 -0.73 -19.20
C ASP A 67 -13.92 -0.91 -17.90
N SER A 68 -12.80 -0.21 -17.72
CA SER A 68 -11.98 -0.36 -16.53
C SER A 68 -11.22 0.91 -16.17
N SER A 69 -11.02 1.10 -14.86
CA SER A 69 -10.12 2.15 -14.38
C SER A 69 -9.19 1.62 -13.30
N ALA A 70 -7.95 2.12 -13.30
CA ALA A 70 -6.92 1.75 -12.34
C ALA A 70 -6.29 2.98 -11.70
N VAL A 71 -5.66 2.76 -10.54
CA VAL A 71 -4.87 3.78 -9.85
C VAL A 71 -3.47 3.24 -9.60
N GLU A 72 -2.48 4.08 -9.86
CA GLU A 72 -1.08 3.87 -9.54
C GLU A 72 -0.56 5.02 -8.69
N PHE A 73 0.57 4.82 -8.02
CA PHE A 73 1.12 5.79 -7.10
C PHE A 73 2.58 6.14 -7.43
N GLY A 74 2.91 7.44 -7.34
CA GLY A 74 4.27 7.91 -7.54
C GLY A 74 4.63 8.15 -9.00
N THR A 75 5.93 8.25 -9.28
CA THR A 75 6.48 8.56 -10.61
C THR A 75 7.11 7.36 -11.31
N LYS A 76 7.29 6.26 -10.58
CA LYS A 76 7.90 5.01 -11.04
C LYS A 76 7.01 3.82 -10.65
N ALA A 77 5.70 3.97 -10.85
CA ALA A 77 4.76 2.87 -10.60
C ALA A 77 5.08 1.68 -11.51
N ALA A 78 5.04 0.48 -10.96
CA ALA A 78 4.93 -0.72 -11.77
C ALA A 78 3.55 -0.69 -12.43
N GLN A 79 3.48 -0.75 -13.75
CA GLN A 79 2.21 -0.72 -14.49
C GLN A 79 1.43 -2.02 -14.25
N GLU A 80 0.78 -2.10 -13.10
CA GLU A 80 0.09 -3.29 -12.62
C GLU A 80 -1.39 -3.01 -12.42
N THR A 81 -2.21 -3.97 -12.81
CA THR A 81 -3.65 -3.93 -12.60
C THR A 81 -4.11 -5.16 -11.82
N ILE A 82 -5.41 -5.28 -11.58
CA ILE A 82 -6.08 -6.45 -11.01
C ILE A 82 -6.81 -7.27 -12.08
N SER A 83 -6.38 -7.20 -13.34
CA SER A 83 -6.98 -7.93 -14.47
C SER A 83 -6.91 -9.46 -14.31
N ASP A 84 -5.99 -9.95 -13.48
CA ASP A 84 -5.92 -11.36 -13.07
C ASP A 84 -7.03 -11.75 -12.05
N LYS A 85 -7.72 -10.76 -11.44
CA LYS A 85 -8.80 -10.97 -10.46
C LYS A 85 -10.19 -10.66 -11.01
N ALA A 86 -10.29 -9.79 -12.01
CA ALA A 86 -11.56 -9.42 -12.62
C ALA A 86 -11.34 -8.93 -14.05
N SER A 87 -12.27 -9.27 -14.95
CA SER A 87 -12.23 -8.76 -16.34
C SER A 87 -12.57 -7.28 -16.43
N PHE A 88 -13.42 -6.80 -15.51
CA PHE A 88 -13.86 -5.40 -15.41
C PHE A 88 -13.68 -4.90 -13.99
N PHE A 89 -13.13 -3.70 -13.84
CA PHE A 89 -12.86 -3.12 -12.52
C PHE A 89 -12.84 -1.61 -12.56
N GLU A 90 -13.35 -0.99 -11.49
CA GLU A 90 -13.34 0.46 -11.32
C GLU A 90 -12.69 0.84 -10.00
N ALA A 91 -11.75 1.75 -10.06
CA ALA A 91 -11.07 2.31 -8.91
C ALA A 91 -12.01 3.20 -8.09
N GLY A 92 -12.12 2.96 -6.80
CA GLY A 92 -12.84 3.80 -5.86
C GLY A 92 -12.14 5.15 -5.69
N ARG A 93 -12.87 6.13 -5.13
CA ARG A 93 -12.37 7.51 -4.97
C ARG A 93 -11.60 7.75 -3.68
N THR A 94 -11.80 6.90 -2.66
CA THR A 94 -11.18 7.08 -1.35
C THR A 94 -9.96 6.19 -1.22
N ILE A 95 -8.82 6.82 -0.97
CA ILE A 95 -7.54 6.16 -0.74
C ILE A 95 -7.25 6.19 0.76
N GLU A 96 -7.01 5.03 1.37
CA GLU A 96 -6.46 4.90 2.70
C GLU A 96 -4.93 4.85 2.60
N TRP A 97 -4.27 5.80 3.24
CA TRP A 97 -2.82 5.88 3.34
C TRP A 97 -2.38 5.30 4.67
N ARG A 98 -1.44 4.35 4.64
CA ARG A 98 -0.90 3.70 5.83
C ARG A 98 0.61 3.95 5.97
N GLY A 99 1.05 4.16 7.19
CA GLY A 99 2.45 4.36 7.54
C GLY A 99 2.63 4.85 8.97
N PRO A 100 3.87 5.14 9.36
CA PRO A 100 4.17 5.62 10.71
C PRO A 100 3.46 6.93 11.03
N LYS A 101 3.10 7.10 12.30
CA LYS A 101 2.44 8.32 12.78
C LYS A 101 3.32 9.55 12.52
N GLY A 102 2.79 10.52 11.75
CA GLY A 102 3.54 11.73 11.37
C GLY A 102 4.55 11.54 10.25
N GLY A 103 4.75 10.31 9.78
CA GLY A 103 5.66 9.97 8.68
C GLY A 103 5.01 9.98 7.28
N ARG A 104 5.83 9.69 6.28
CA ARG A 104 5.37 9.47 4.91
C ARG A 104 4.62 8.13 4.84
N PRO A 105 3.50 8.04 4.12
CA PRO A 105 2.86 6.76 3.85
C PRO A 105 3.79 5.77 3.16
N GLN A 106 3.77 4.53 3.59
CA GLN A 106 4.52 3.42 3.02
C GLN A 106 3.61 2.42 2.29
N ALA A 107 2.29 2.52 2.50
CA ALA A 107 1.30 1.77 1.76
C ALA A 107 0.07 2.62 1.45
N ALA A 108 -0.67 2.21 0.41
CA ALA A 108 -2.01 2.67 0.10
C ALA A 108 -2.95 1.48 0.00
N ILE A 109 -4.20 1.67 0.41
CA ILE A 109 -5.27 0.69 0.25
C ILE A 109 -6.40 1.37 -0.52
N LEU A 110 -6.82 0.75 -1.62
CA LEU A 110 -7.87 1.27 -2.48
C LEU A 110 -8.91 0.18 -2.75
N ARG A 111 -10.17 0.57 -2.63
CA ARG A 111 -11.28 -0.31 -2.99
C ARG A 111 -11.55 -0.24 -4.48
N TYR A 112 -11.72 -1.40 -5.08
CA TYR A 112 -12.21 -1.56 -6.45
C TYR A 112 -13.58 -2.21 -6.45
N ALA A 113 -14.48 -1.71 -7.30
CA ALA A 113 -15.62 -2.48 -7.77
C ALA A 113 -15.13 -3.43 -8.87
N THR A 114 -15.60 -4.66 -8.90
CA THR A 114 -15.11 -5.71 -9.81
C THR A 114 -16.26 -6.49 -10.43
N GLY A 115 -16.07 -7.00 -11.64
CA GLY A 115 -17.07 -7.79 -12.34
C GLY A 115 -16.50 -8.69 -13.42
N ALA A 116 -17.31 -9.67 -13.86
CA ALA A 116 -16.99 -10.59 -14.94
C ALA A 116 -17.65 -10.20 -16.28
N ARG A 117 -18.53 -9.19 -16.27
CA ARG A 117 -19.30 -8.74 -17.45
C ARG A 117 -19.34 -7.23 -17.50
N VAL A 118 -19.34 -6.68 -18.73
CA VAL A 118 -19.49 -5.24 -18.99
C VAL A 118 -20.68 -4.67 -18.26
N GLY A 119 -20.50 -3.53 -17.60
CA GLY A 119 -21.54 -2.81 -16.89
C GLY A 119 -22.08 -3.49 -15.63
N LYS A 120 -21.53 -4.64 -15.23
CA LYS A 120 -21.93 -5.36 -14.03
C LYS A 120 -20.77 -5.57 -13.07
N LEU A 121 -20.60 -4.64 -12.14
CA LEU A 121 -19.58 -4.67 -11.08
C LEU A 121 -20.22 -5.10 -9.76
N ASP A 122 -20.46 -6.40 -9.58
CA ASP A 122 -21.13 -6.99 -8.42
C ASP A 122 -20.15 -7.52 -7.35
N GLY A 123 -18.86 -7.46 -7.61
CA GLY A 123 -17.79 -7.78 -6.69
C GLY A 123 -17.11 -6.54 -6.12
N SER A 124 -16.27 -6.73 -5.11
CA SER A 124 -15.43 -5.67 -4.54
C SER A 124 -14.14 -6.23 -3.96
N ARG A 125 -13.01 -5.56 -4.22
CA ARG A 125 -11.71 -5.91 -3.64
C ARG A 125 -11.03 -4.71 -3.02
N LEU A 126 -10.31 -4.93 -1.92
CA LEU A 126 -9.32 -4.00 -1.41
C LEU A 126 -7.96 -4.37 -2.02
N VAL A 127 -7.35 -3.44 -2.72
CA VAL A 127 -6.02 -3.62 -3.33
C VAL A 127 -5.02 -2.84 -2.50
N ILE A 128 -3.93 -3.50 -2.14
CA ILE A 128 -2.90 -2.96 -1.26
C ILE A 128 -1.65 -2.69 -2.10
N TYR A 129 -1.14 -1.48 -1.98
CA TYR A 129 0.05 -1.01 -2.70
C TYR A 129 1.19 -0.72 -1.73
N ARG A 130 2.41 -1.09 -2.10
CA ARG A 130 3.63 -0.56 -1.52
C ARG A 130 3.94 0.80 -2.11
N LEU A 131 4.41 1.72 -1.28
CA LEU A 131 4.84 3.08 -1.67
C LEU A 131 6.29 3.29 -1.22
N ALA A 132 7.23 3.25 -2.16
CA ALA A 132 8.63 3.43 -1.83
C ALA A 132 9.05 4.91 -1.79
N PRO A 133 10.10 5.26 -1.02
CA PRO A 133 10.60 6.62 -0.94
C PRO A 133 11.12 7.19 -2.27
N ASP A 134 11.61 6.33 -3.17
CA ASP A 134 12.12 6.70 -4.48
C ASP A 134 11.03 6.98 -5.54
N GLY A 135 9.75 6.91 -5.14
CA GLY A 135 8.59 7.12 -5.99
C GLY A 135 8.14 5.88 -6.76
N SER A 136 8.73 4.71 -6.49
CA SER A 136 8.22 3.44 -7.01
C SER A 136 7.03 2.93 -6.19
N SER A 137 6.12 2.22 -6.85
CA SER A 137 5.01 1.52 -6.21
C SER A 137 4.64 0.26 -6.98
N CYS A 138 4.03 -0.70 -6.28
CA CYS A 138 3.49 -1.91 -6.87
C CYS A 138 2.37 -2.49 -6.01
N ILE A 139 1.55 -3.37 -6.56
CA ILE A 139 0.54 -4.12 -5.82
C ILE A 139 1.25 -5.21 -5.01
N ILE A 140 0.97 -5.27 -3.70
CA ILE A 140 1.53 -6.29 -2.80
C ILE A 140 0.50 -7.35 -2.39
N GLY A 141 -0.75 -7.11 -2.70
CA GLY A 141 -1.82 -8.08 -2.49
C GLY A 141 -3.22 -7.50 -2.63
N SER A 142 -4.22 -8.35 -2.46
CA SER A 142 -5.62 -7.96 -2.47
C SER A 142 -6.47 -8.82 -1.52
N VAL A 143 -7.58 -8.26 -1.05
CA VAL A 143 -8.53 -8.89 -0.14
C VAL A 143 -9.94 -8.76 -0.71
N ASP A 144 -10.75 -9.83 -0.67
CA ASP A 144 -12.19 -9.73 -1.01
C ASP A 144 -12.89 -8.79 -0.01
N ALA A 145 -13.31 -7.65 -0.49
CA ALA A 145 -13.87 -6.58 0.33
C ALA A 145 -15.27 -6.89 0.89
N ARG A 146 -15.88 -8.01 0.51
CA ARG A 146 -17.17 -8.50 1.04
C ARG A 146 -17.01 -9.29 2.34
N LYS A 147 -15.78 -9.71 2.68
CA LYS A 147 -15.50 -10.39 3.96
C LYS A 147 -15.70 -9.43 5.13
N PRO A 148 -16.22 -9.91 6.28
CA PRO A 148 -16.56 -9.05 7.42
C PRO A 148 -15.37 -8.24 7.96
N ASP A 149 -14.16 -8.79 7.92
CA ASP A 149 -12.94 -8.18 8.46
C ASP A 149 -11.99 -7.65 7.36
N ALA A 150 -12.46 -7.52 6.12
CA ALA A 150 -11.63 -7.17 4.96
C ALA A 150 -10.74 -5.94 5.17
N ASN A 151 -11.28 -4.86 5.76
CA ASN A 151 -10.48 -3.66 6.03
C ASN A 151 -9.36 -3.93 7.05
N ALA A 152 -9.63 -4.73 8.08
CA ALA A 152 -8.62 -5.10 9.08
C ALA A 152 -7.54 -6.00 8.44
N ALA A 153 -7.95 -6.96 7.61
CA ALA A 153 -7.03 -7.85 6.87
C ALA A 153 -6.14 -7.05 5.91
N ALA A 154 -6.70 -6.11 5.15
CA ALA A 154 -5.93 -5.24 4.25
C ALA A 154 -4.91 -4.37 5.00
N ARG A 155 -5.27 -3.84 6.18
CA ARG A 155 -4.34 -3.08 7.03
C ARG A 155 -3.22 -3.96 7.58
N ARG A 156 -3.53 -5.15 8.08
CA ARG A 156 -2.51 -6.11 8.56
C ARG A 156 -1.53 -6.43 7.42
N LEU A 157 -2.03 -6.75 6.23
CA LEU A 157 -1.19 -7.02 5.07
C LEU A 157 -0.27 -5.84 4.72
N ALA A 158 -0.80 -4.61 4.74
CA ALA A 158 -0.02 -3.39 4.51
C ALA A 158 1.09 -3.23 5.56
N ASP A 159 0.75 -3.35 6.85
CA ASP A 159 1.66 -3.14 7.98
C ASP A 159 2.78 -4.17 8.01
N GLU A 160 2.47 -5.43 7.68
CA GLU A 160 3.42 -6.55 7.75
C GLU A 160 4.35 -6.60 6.54
N LYS A 161 3.86 -6.22 5.34
CA LYS A 161 4.57 -6.50 4.10
C LYS A 161 5.11 -5.28 3.36
N ALA A 162 4.46 -4.11 3.44
CA ALA A 162 4.80 -3.02 2.54
C ALA A 162 6.25 -2.52 2.69
N ALA A 163 6.81 -2.50 3.89
CA ALA A 163 8.17 -2.02 4.10
C ALA A 163 9.23 -2.90 3.42
N GLY A 164 9.06 -4.23 3.47
CA GLY A 164 10.03 -5.20 2.97
C GLY A 164 9.74 -5.78 1.58
N PHE A 165 8.57 -5.51 1.00
CA PHE A 165 8.16 -6.13 -0.27
C PHE A 165 9.01 -5.64 -1.45
N ARG A 166 9.51 -6.56 -2.26
CA ARG A 166 10.30 -6.27 -3.46
C ARG A 166 9.42 -6.38 -4.70
N CYS A 167 9.08 -5.25 -5.28
CA CYS A 167 8.26 -5.18 -6.49
C CYS A 167 8.89 -6.00 -7.62
N GLY A 168 8.09 -6.82 -8.31
CA GLY A 168 8.54 -7.69 -9.40
C GLY A 168 9.32 -8.94 -8.98
N GLN A 169 9.58 -9.14 -7.68
CA GLN A 169 10.31 -10.31 -7.15
C GLN A 169 9.46 -11.12 -6.18
N ASP A 170 8.79 -10.45 -5.25
CA ASP A 170 7.98 -11.13 -4.23
C ASP A 170 6.57 -11.43 -4.75
N THR A 171 5.99 -12.52 -4.26
CA THR A 171 4.63 -12.92 -4.64
C THR A 171 3.59 -12.11 -3.89
N ARG A 172 2.59 -11.59 -4.61
CA ARG A 172 1.44 -10.88 -4.04
C ARG A 172 0.66 -11.79 -3.10
N SER A 173 0.15 -11.22 -2.01
CA SER A 173 -0.77 -11.93 -1.11
C SER A 173 -2.19 -11.80 -1.61
N GLU A 174 -2.89 -12.93 -1.66
CA GLU A 174 -4.28 -13.01 -2.10
C GLU A 174 -5.15 -13.63 -1.02
N ASP A 175 -6.31 -13.02 -0.74
CA ASP A 175 -7.29 -13.53 0.23
C ASP A 175 -8.73 -13.50 -0.33
#